data_93aedf532b0820f1d55318a3afc0a74b
#
_entry.id   93aedf532b0820f1d55318a3afc0a74b
#
_cell.length_a   1.000
_cell.length_b   1.000
_cell.length_c   1.000
_cell.angle_alpha   90.00
_cell.angle_beta   90.00
_cell.angle_gamma   90.00
#
_symmetry.space_group_name_H-M   'P 1'
#
loop_
_entity.id
_entity.type
_entity.pdbx_description
1 polymer ?
#
loop_
_entity_poly.entity_id
_entity_poly.type
_entity_poly.pdbx_seq_one_letter_code
_entity_poly.pdbx_strand_id
1 'polypeptide(L)'
;MYKLCVFAGTSEGRELVGWLSCQKNVSVTACAATEYGGELLEEIPGVRVSARRLDEDQMRELFWKEGFSYVVDATHPYARSITGSIETACRDTGTEYLRLLRDASEVSG
;
A
#
# COMPACT_ATOMS: atom_id res chain seq x y z
N MET A 1 -15.57 6.07 -8.33
CA MET A 1 -14.16 6.35 -7.97
C MET A 1 -13.59 5.18 -7.18
N TYR A 2 -12.39 4.78 -7.51
CA TYR A 2 -11.71 3.72 -6.77
C TYR A 2 -10.84 4.32 -5.69
N LYS A 3 -10.91 3.75 -4.50
CA LYS A 3 -10.05 4.16 -3.39
C LYS A 3 -9.04 3.04 -3.17
N LEU A 4 -7.76 3.37 -3.30
CA LEU A 4 -6.69 2.39 -3.20
C LEU A 4 -5.78 2.74 -2.03
N CYS A 5 -5.34 1.71 -1.34
CA CYS A 5 -4.34 1.85 -0.28
C CYS A 5 -3.11 1.07 -0.73
N VAL A 6 -1.96 1.73 -0.76
CA VAL A 6 -0.71 1.08 -1.19
C VAL A 6 0.30 1.14 -0.06
N PHE A 7 0.76 -0.03 0.37
CA PHE A 7 1.85 -0.11 1.34
C PHE A 7 3.15 -0.11 0.55
N ALA A 8 3.74 1.07 0.44
CA ALA A 8 4.83 1.32 -0.50
C ALA A 8 6.18 1.28 0.20
N GLY A 9 6.68 0.08 0.43
CA GLY A 9 7.97 -0.09 1.07
C GLY A 9 9.13 -0.28 0.13
N THR A 10 8.89 -0.14 -1.18
CA THR A 10 9.93 -0.37 -2.18
C THR A 10 9.84 0.69 -3.27
N SER A 11 10.88 0.75 -4.12
CA SER A 11 10.86 1.66 -5.27
C SER A 11 9.69 1.36 -6.18
N GLU A 12 9.43 0.06 -6.38
CA GLU A 12 8.32 -0.37 -7.22
C GLU A 12 7.00 0.14 -6.66
N GLY A 13 6.85 0.09 -5.35
CA GLY A 13 5.65 0.60 -4.70
C GLY A 13 5.48 2.09 -4.92
N ARG A 14 6.58 2.85 -4.80
CA ARG A 14 6.52 4.29 -5.04
C ARG A 14 6.18 4.60 -6.49
N GLU A 15 6.74 3.85 -7.43
CA GLU A 15 6.43 4.03 -8.83
C GLU A 15 4.95 3.77 -9.11
N LEU A 16 4.41 2.74 -8.50
CA LEU A 16 2.99 2.43 -8.63
C LEU A 16 2.14 3.58 -8.09
N VAL A 17 2.48 4.10 -6.92
CA VAL A 17 1.75 5.22 -6.33
C VAL A 17 1.78 6.41 -7.28
N GLY A 18 2.94 6.71 -7.85
CA GLY A 18 3.07 7.83 -8.79
C GLY A 18 2.20 7.64 -10.02
N TRP A 19 2.18 6.44 -10.56
CA TRP A 19 1.36 6.16 -11.73
C TRP A 19 -0.12 6.27 -11.38
N LEU A 20 -0.53 5.69 -10.25
CA LEU A 20 -1.93 5.72 -9.85
C LEU A 20 -2.41 7.13 -9.57
N SER A 21 -1.53 7.98 -9.03
CA SER A 21 -1.93 9.33 -8.69
C SER A 21 -2.29 10.17 -9.91
N CYS A 22 -1.86 9.73 -11.08
CA CYS A 22 -2.18 10.42 -12.33
C CYS A 22 -3.47 9.95 -12.97
N GLN A 23 -4.10 8.92 -12.40
CA GLN A 23 -5.31 8.35 -12.99
C GLN A 23 -6.53 9.11 -12.52
N LYS A 24 -7.49 9.31 -13.43
CA LYS A 24 -8.77 9.89 -13.05
C LYS A 24 -9.58 8.83 -12.30
N ASN A 25 -10.42 9.29 -11.41
CA ASN A 25 -11.31 8.40 -10.65
C ASN A 25 -10.58 7.44 -9.73
N VAL A 26 -9.34 7.75 -9.36
CA VAL A 26 -8.57 6.96 -8.42
C VAL A 26 -8.09 7.86 -7.29
N SER A 27 -8.36 7.45 -6.08
CA SER A 27 -7.87 8.13 -4.87
C SER A 27 -6.87 7.19 -4.21
N VAL A 28 -5.67 7.68 -3.94
CA VAL A 28 -4.59 6.84 -3.41
C VAL A 28 -4.20 7.29 -2.01
N THR A 29 -4.16 6.33 -1.10
CA THR A 29 -3.56 6.50 0.22
C THR A 29 -2.32 5.62 0.25
N ALA A 30 -1.17 6.22 0.47
CA ALA A 30 0.08 5.48 0.53
C ALA A 30 0.55 5.38 1.96
N CYS A 31 0.92 4.18 2.38
CA CYS A 31 1.41 3.93 3.72
C CYS A 31 2.88 3.59 3.68
N ALA A 32 3.64 4.21 4.58
CA ALA A 32 5.07 3.95 4.72
C ALA A 32 5.33 3.61 6.17
N ALA A 33 6.35 2.78 6.41
CA ALA A 33 6.70 2.38 7.77
C ALA A 33 7.71 3.31 8.41
N THR A 34 8.28 4.25 7.67
CA THR A 34 9.29 5.17 8.18
C THR A 34 9.01 6.59 7.72
N GLU A 35 9.56 7.55 8.44
CA GLU A 35 9.43 8.95 8.06
C GLU A 35 10.08 9.23 6.70
N TYR A 36 11.23 8.62 6.47
CA TYR A 36 11.93 8.82 5.20
C TYR A 36 11.08 8.33 4.03
N GLY A 37 10.51 7.13 4.15
CA GLY A 37 9.61 6.62 3.12
C GLY A 37 8.41 7.52 2.93
N GLY A 38 7.86 8.05 4.02
CA GLY A 38 6.75 8.98 3.95
C GLY A 38 7.10 10.26 3.21
N GLU A 39 8.30 10.79 3.47
CA GLU A 39 8.76 12.00 2.78
C GLU A 39 8.85 11.80 1.28
N LEU A 40 9.35 10.64 0.87
CA LEU A 40 9.46 10.33 -0.55
C LEU A 40 8.07 10.28 -1.21
N LEU A 41 7.10 9.73 -0.51
CA LEU A 41 5.74 9.63 -1.03
C LEU A 41 5.06 10.99 -1.07
N GLU A 42 5.37 11.86 -0.12
CA GLU A 42 4.77 13.19 -0.07
C GLU A 42 5.16 14.07 -1.24
N GLU A 43 6.22 13.69 -1.93
CA GLU A 43 6.60 14.42 -3.14
C GLU A 43 5.68 14.14 -4.31
N ILE A 44 4.80 13.13 -4.18
CA ILE A 44 3.88 12.77 -5.26
C ILE A 44 2.58 13.55 -5.05
N PRO A 45 2.19 14.42 -6.00
CA PRO A 45 0.99 15.22 -5.82
C PRO A 45 -0.27 14.38 -5.77
N GLY A 46 -1.22 14.81 -4.96
CA GLY A 46 -2.55 14.21 -4.94
C GLY A 46 -2.65 12.90 -4.17
N VAL A 47 -1.61 12.55 -3.43
CA VAL A 47 -1.59 11.30 -2.67
C VAL A 47 -1.68 11.62 -1.18
N ARG A 48 -2.55 10.91 -0.48
CA ARG A 48 -2.56 10.97 0.97
C ARG A 48 -1.49 10.04 1.49
N VAL A 49 -0.69 10.49 2.44
CA VAL A 49 0.42 9.71 2.96
C VAL A 49 0.27 9.45 4.44
N SER A 50 0.42 8.20 4.83
CA SER A 50 0.51 7.80 6.22
C SER A 50 1.92 7.30 6.46
N ALA A 51 2.71 8.07 7.20
CA ALA A 51 4.11 7.74 7.47
C ALA A 51 4.27 7.01 8.79
N ARG A 52 3.17 6.56 9.36
CA ARG A 52 3.16 5.89 10.64
C ARG A 52 3.08 4.40 10.45
N ARG A 53 3.86 3.66 11.19
CA ARG A 53 3.76 2.21 11.15
C ARG A 53 2.44 1.79 11.77
N LEU A 54 1.65 1.03 11.04
CA LEU A 54 0.37 0.56 11.51
C LEU A 54 0.48 -0.89 11.98
N ASP A 55 -0.15 -1.19 13.11
CA ASP A 55 -0.29 -2.58 13.51
C ASP A 55 -1.54 -3.15 12.86
N GLU A 56 -1.79 -4.44 13.10
CA GLU A 56 -2.89 -5.12 12.43
C GLU A 56 -4.25 -4.52 12.79
N ASP A 57 -4.43 -4.14 14.06
CA ASP A 57 -5.69 -3.53 14.48
C ASP A 57 -5.89 -2.17 13.83
N GLN A 58 -4.83 -1.39 13.73
CA GLN A 58 -4.90 -0.10 13.07
C GLN A 58 -5.19 -0.24 11.58
N MET A 59 -4.65 -1.28 10.95
CA MET A 59 -4.95 -1.56 9.55
C MET A 59 -6.42 -1.89 9.36
N ARG A 60 -6.98 -2.74 10.22
CA ARG A 60 -8.40 -3.09 10.14
C ARG A 60 -9.27 -1.85 10.28
N GLU A 61 -8.92 -1.00 11.23
CA GLU A 61 -9.67 0.22 11.46
C GLU A 61 -9.63 1.13 10.24
N LEU A 62 -8.45 1.29 9.67
CA LEU A 62 -8.27 2.12 8.49
C LEU A 62 -9.05 1.57 7.30
N PHE A 63 -8.94 0.27 7.05
CA PHE A 63 -9.61 -0.36 5.90
C PHE A 63 -11.13 -0.27 6.05
N TRP A 64 -11.60 -0.46 7.27
CA TRP A 64 -13.02 -0.38 7.54
C TRP A 64 -13.56 1.04 7.37
N LYS A 65 -12.82 2.01 7.89
CA LYS A 65 -13.21 3.40 7.85
C LYS A 65 -13.22 3.96 6.44
N GLU A 66 -12.16 3.64 5.68
CA GLU A 66 -12.00 4.21 4.35
C GLU A 66 -12.75 3.46 3.26
N GLY A 67 -12.99 2.17 3.46
CA GLY A 67 -13.69 1.39 2.46
C GLY A 67 -12.92 1.27 1.15
N PHE A 68 -11.64 0.94 1.24
CA PHE A 68 -10.80 0.82 0.04
C PHE A 68 -11.34 -0.23 -0.92
N SER A 69 -11.26 0.05 -2.21
CA SER A 69 -11.57 -0.93 -3.24
C SER A 69 -10.51 -2.03 -3.27
N TYR A 70 -9.25 -1.62 -3.13
CA TYR A 70 -8.12 -2.55 -3.12
C TYR A 70 -7.06 -2.06 -2.16
N VAL A 71 -6.39 -3.01 -1.53
CA VAL A 71 -5.19 -2.73 -0.74
C VAL A 71 -4.04 -3.43 -1.46
N VAL A 72 -3.04 -2.65 -1.87
CA VAL A 72 -1.88 -3.19 -2.58
C VAL A 72 -0.71 -3.27 -1.61
N ASP A 73 -0.17 -4.47 -1.47
CA ASP A 73 0.98 -4.71 -0.61
C ASP A 73 2.23 -4.71 -1.48
N ALA A 74 2.97 -3.60 -1.44
CA ALA A 74 4.22 -3.46 -2.17
C ALA A 74 5.39 -3.37 -1.20
N THR A 75 5.31 -4.12 -0.11
CA THR A 75 6.39 -4.19 0.87
C THR A 75 7.49 -5.11 0.37
N HIS A 76 8.63 -5.02 1.03
CA HIS A 76 9.77 -5.84 0.67
C HIS A 76 9.42 -7.32 0.78
N PRO A 77 9.96 -8.18 -0.09
CA PRO A 77 9.64 -9.63 -0.04
C PRO A 77 9.95 -10.29 1.29
N TYR A 78 10.86 -9.74 2.06
CA TYR A 78 11.20 -10.31 3.35
C TYR A 78 10.40 -9.73 4.51
N ALA A 79 9.50 -8.82 4.23
CA ALA A 79 8.66 -8.20 5.27
C ALA A 79 7.44 -9.08 5.55
N ARG A 80 7.68 -10.33 5.98
CA ARG A 80 6.59 -11.30 6.14
C ARG A 80 5.59 -10.93 7.21
N SER A 81 6.07 -10.33 8.27
CA SER A 81 5.21 -9.97 9.38
C SER A 81 4.18 -8.94 8.94
N ILE A 82 4.62 -7.90 8.23
CA ILE A 82 3.72 -6.85 7.81
C ILE A 82 2.77 -7.36 6.73
N THR A 83 3.26 -8.21 5.82
CA THR A 83 2.42 -8.81 4.79
C THR A 83 1.30 -9.65 5.44
N GLY A 84 1.64 -10.44 6.43
CA GLY A 84 0.64 -11.23 7.14
C GLY A 84 -0.41 -10.35 7.80
N SER A 85 -0.01 -9.23 8.39
CA SER A 85 -0.95 -8.32 9.02
C SER A 85 -1.87 -7.67 7.99
N ILE A 86 -1.32 -7.28 6.85
CA ILE A 86 -2.12 -6.68 5.79
C ILE A 86 -3.15 -7.68 5.25
N GLU A 87 -2.71 -8.91 4.99
CA GLU A 87 -3.61 -9.95 4.49
C GLU A 87 -4.75 -10.21 5.46
N THR A 88 -4.41 -10.34 6.74
CA THR A 88 -5.41 -10.61 7.77
C THR A 88 -6.40 -9.46 7.88
N ALA A 89 -5.89 -8.23 7.88
CA ALA A 89 -6.76 -7.07 7.98
C ALA A 89 -7.70 -6.97 6.76
N CYS A 90 -7.19 -7.27 5.58
CA CYS A 90 -8.02 -7.27 4.38
C CYS A 90 -9.12 -8.33 4.46
N ARG A 91 -8.75 -9.52 4.90
CA ARG A 91 -9.73 -10.61 5.02
C ARG A 91 -10.81 -10.25 6.03
N ASP A 92 -10.40 -9.69 7.17
CA ASP A 92 -11.35 -9.38 8.24
C ASP A 92 -12.31 -8.24 7.88
N THR A 93 -11.90 -7.37 6.97
CA THR A 93 -12.72 -6.22 6.56
C THR A 93 -13.38 -6.42 5.20
N GLY A 94 -13.16 -7.57 4.56
CA GLY A 94 -13.73 -7.83 3.25
C GLY A 94 -13.12 -6.96 2.15
N THR A 95 -11.87 -6.55 2.32
CA THR A 95 -11.17 -5.71 1.36
C THR A 95 -10.32 -6.57 0.45
N GLU A 96 -10.31 -6.26 -0.85
CA GLU A 96 -9.47 -6.99 -1.80
C GLU A 96 -8.00 -6.73 -1.54
N TYR A 97 -7.21 -7.80 -1.54
CA TYR A 97 -5.78 -7.73 -1.29
C TYR A 97 -5.01 -8.09 -2.55
N LEU A 98 -4.07 -7.24 -2.93
CA LEU A 98 -3.19 -7.49 -4.08
C LEU A 98 -1.74 -7.40 -3.62
N ARG A 99 -0.93 -8.32 -4.08
CA ARG A 99 0.49 -8.34 -3.75
C ARG A 99 1.31 -7.92 -4.97
N LEU A 100 2.07 -6.85 -4.83
CA LEU A 100 2.99 -6.42 -5.86
C LEU A 100 4.37 -6.97 -5.57
N LEU A 101 4.87 -7.85 -6.43
CA LEU A 101 6.18 -8.44 -6.26
C LEU A 101 7.12 -7.90 -7.31
N ARG A 102 8.38 -7.84 -6.95
CA ARG A 102 9.41 -7.42 -7.86
C ARG A 102 9.52 -8.43 -8.99
N ASP A 103 9.43 -7.93 -10.22
CA ASP A 103 9.36 -8.80 -11.34
C ASP A 103 10.65 -9.49 -11.70
N ALA A 104 11.74 -8.96 -11.27
CA ALA A 104 13.02 -9.53 -11.59
C ALA A 104 13.14 -10.98 -11.19
N SER A 105 12.28 -11.35 -10.34
CA SER A 105 12.32 -12.71 -9.92
C SER A 105 11.98 -13.66 -10.98
N GLU A 106 11.48 -13.23 -11.89
CA GLU A 106 11.14 -14.15 -12.67
C GLU A 106 11.96 -14.51 -13.52
N VAL A 107 12.61 -14.07 -13.44
CA VAL A 107 13.32 -14.42 -14.17
C VAL A 107 13.55 -15.62 -14.16
N SER A 108 13.44 -15.84 -13.87
CA SER A 108 13.65 -16.69 -14.04
C SER A 108 13.31 -17.44 -14.51
N GLY A 109 13.24 -17.14 -14.59
CA GLY A 109 12.89 -17.70 -15.28
C GLY A 109 12.90 -18.32 -15.50
#